data_455dab1eee7864d45047a2d7d5782385
#
_entry.id   455dab1eee7864d45047a2d7d5782385
#
_cell.length_a   1.000
_cell.length_b   1.000
_cell.length_c   1.000
_cell.angle_alpha   90.00
_cell.angle_beta   90.00
_cell.angle_gamma   90.00
#
_symmetry.space_group_name_H-M   'P 1'
#
loop_
_entity.id
_entity.type
_entity.pdbx_description
1 polymer ?
#
loop_
_entity_poly.entity_id
_entity_poly.type
_entity_poly.pdbx_seq_one_letter_code
_entity_poly.pdbx_strand_id
1 'polypeptide(L)'
;MATRLKENLSTAEEWIKQARRRVKIPENFIEAKYSKEVDSLYIQLLNSPATHSDDDLSKSLVFDYDKDNRLVGIEVMNLYGVFI
;
A
#
# COMPACT_ATOMS: atom_id res chain seq x y z
N MET A 1 -15.16 -6.72 23.48
CA MET A 1 -15.06 -7.89 22.63
C MET A 1 -15.36 -7.57 21.18
N ALA A 2 -16.57 -7.22 20.92
CA ALA A 2 -16.94 -6.85 19.55
C ALA A 2 -16.09 -5.70 19.03
N THR A 3 -15.77 -4.78 19.92
CA THR A 3 -14.96 -3.62 19.56
C THR A 3 -13.57 -4.03 19.09
N ARG A 4 -12.97 -4.96 19.81
CA ARG A 4 -11.63 -5.41 19.46
C ARG A 4 -11.61 -6.12 18.10
N LEU A 5 -12.59 -6.97 17.85
CA LEU A 5 -12.70 -7.65 16.58
C LEU A 5 -12.86 -6.67 15.45
N LYS A 6 -13.70 -5.68 15.69
CA LYS A 6 -13.96 -4.65 14.72
C LYS A 6 -12.68 -3.89 14.37
N GLU A 7 -11.89 -3.57 15.37
CA GLU A 7 -10.64 -2.86 15.16
C GLU A 7 -9.67 -3.68 14.30
N ASN A 8 -9.57 -4.99 14.61
CA ASN A 8 -8.69 -5.85 13.84
C ASN A 8 -9.14 -5.99 12.40
N LEU A 9 -10.45 -6.10 12.19
CA LEU A 9 -10.97 -6.27 10.85
C LEU A 9 -10.86 -4.99 10.03
N SER A 10 -10.95 -3.83 10.70
CA SER A 10 -10.95 -2.57 9.98
C SER A 10 -9.55 -2.05 9.66
N THR A 11 -8.52 -2.67 10.22
CA THR A 11 -7.17 -2.13 10.05
C THR A 11 -6.73 -2.09 8.60
N ALA A 12 -6.84 -3.20 7.89
CA ALA A 12 -6.45 -3.26 6.49
C ALA A 12 -7.34 -2.36 5.64
N GLU A 13 -8.62 -2.33 5.93
CA GLU A 13 -9.55 -1.46 5.21
C GLU A 13 -9.21 0.00 5.43
N GLU A 14 -8.78 0.34 6.64
CA GLU A 14 -8.37 1.70 6.96
C GLU A 14 -7.15 2.11 6.14
N TRP A 15 -6.17 1.23 6.05
CA TRP A 15 -4.96 1.50 5.27
C TRP A 15 -5.30 1.75 3.82
N ILE A 16 -6.12 0.89 3.25
CA ILE A 16 -6.51 0.99 1.84
C ILE A 16 -7.31 2.26 1.60
N LYS A 17 -8.24 2.55 2.50
CA LYS A 17 -9.04 3.75 2.40
C LYS A 17 -8.16 5.00 2.41
N GLN A 18 -7.17 5.01 3.30
CA GLN A 18 -6.24 6.13 3.41
C GLN A 18 -5.41 6.25 2.14
N ALA A 19 -4.94 5.12 1.62
CA ALA A 19 -4.10 5.11 0.43
C ALA A 19 -4.87 5.57 -0.81
N ARG A 20 -6.16 5.25 -0.89
CA ARG A 20 -6.98 5.64 -2.05
C ARG A 20 -7.18 7.14 -2.17
N ARG A 21 -6.82 7.87 -1.16
CA ARG A 21 -6.85 9.33 -1.24
C ARG A 21 -5.73 9.87 -2.11
N ARG A 22 -4.68 9.08 -2.33
CA ARG A 22 -3.52 9.51 -3.08
C ARG A 22 -3.31 8.77 -4.37
N VAL A 23 -3.76 7.53 -4.45
CA VAL A 23 -3.49 6.70 -5.61
C VAL A 23 -4.65 5.76 -5.84
N LYS A 24 -4.89 5.45 -7.12
CA LYS A 24 -5.93 4.51 -7.48
C LYS A 24 -5.45 3.10 -7.21
N ILE A 25 -6.21 2.35 -6.43
CA ILE A 25 -5.87 0.98 -6.06
C ILE A 25 -6.98 0.07 -6.57
N PRO A 26 -6.62 -0.99 -7.33
CA PRO A 26 -7.62 -1.95 -7.80
C PRO A 26 -8.36 -2.59 -6.61
N GLU A 27 -9.62 -2.93 -6.84
CA GLU A 27 -10.41 -3.59 -5.81
C GLU A 27 -9.81 -4.91 -5.41
N ASN A 28 -9.26 -5.62 -6.38
CA ASN A 28 -8.64 -6.92 -6.14
C ASN A 28 -7.14 -6.74 -6.00
N PHE A 29 -6.64 -6.98 -4.81
CA PHE A 29 -5.21 -7.01 -4.55
C PHE A 29 -4.92 -8.25 -3.72
N ILE A 30 -3.65 -8.68 -3.74
CA ILE A 30 -3.27 -9.92 -3.08
C ILE A 30 -3.09 -9.69 -1.57
N GLU A 31 -2.37 -8.62 -1.22
CA GLU A 31 -2.03 -8.38 0.18
C GLU A 31 -1.72 -6.92 0.40
N ALA A 32 -1.99 -6.44 1.60
CA ALA A 32 -1.62 -5.10 2.02
C ALA A 32 -0.90 -5.23 3.36
N LYS A 33 0.29 -4.65 3.46
CA LYS A 33 1.09 -4.68 4.68
C LYS A 33 1.49 -3.27 5.06
N TYR A 34 1.18 -2.91 6.29
CA TYR A 34 1.53 -1.60 6.80
C TYR A 34 2.63 -1.72 7.84
N SER A 35 3.68 -0.92 7.68
CA SER A 35 4.75 -0.83 8.65
C SER A 35 4.54 0.42 9.49
N LYS A 36 4.21 0.22 10.74
CA LYS A 36 3.98 1.32 11.66
C LYS A 36 5.27 2.09 11.94
N GLU A 37 6.40 1.38 11.91
CA GLU A 37 7.68 1.98 12.23
C GLU A 37 8.09 3.05 11.23
N VAL A 38 7.77 2.85 9.97
CA VAL A 38 8.13 3.81 8.92
C VAL A 38 6.91 4.44 8.25
N ASP A 39 5.71 4.15 8.75
CA ASP A 39 4.46 4.70 8.23
C ASP A 39 4.33 4.47 6.73
N SER A 40 4.57 3.24 6.31
CA SER A 40 4.55 2.88 4.90
C SER A 40 3.64 1.68 4.65
N LEU A 41 2.84 1.76 3.61
CA LEU A 41 1.93 0.69 3.22
C LEU A 41 2.37 0.11 1.88
N TYR A 42 2.55 -1.21 1.84
CA TYR A 42 2.83 -1.90 0.59
C TYR A 42 1.61 -2.71 0.18
N ILE A 43 1.20 -2.55 -1.06
CA ILE A 43 0.04 -3.26 -1.62
C ILE A 43 0.53 -4.12 -2.75
N GLN A 44 0.40 -5.44 -2.60
CA GLN A 44 0.81 -6.38 -3.63
C GLN A 44 -0.36 -6.67 -4.57
N LEU A 45 -0.15 -6.44 -5.85
CA LEU A 45 -1.19 -6.58 -6.88
C LEU A 45 -1.05 -7.83 -7.71
N LEU A 46 0.19 -8.27 -7.97
CA LEU A 46 0.47 -9.45 -8.75
C LEU A 46 1.48 -10.32 -8.04
N ASN A 47 1.38 -11.63 -8.23
CA ASN A 47 2.34 -12.56 -7.67
C ASN A 47 3.47 -12.78 -8.67
N SER A 48 4.27 -11.76 -8.86
CA SER A 48 5.37 -11.74 -9.82
C SER A 48 6.51 -10.93 -9.23
N PRO A 49 7.76 -11.34 -9.43
CA PRO A 49 8.88 -10.58 -8.86
C PRO A 49 9.00 -9.20 -9.48
N ALA A 50 9.25 -8.21 -8.65
CA ALA A 50 9.49 -6.86 -9.13
C ALA A 50 10.91 -6.79 -9.68
N THR A 51 11.09 -6.19 -10.83
CA THR A 51 12.40 -6.04 -11.45
C THR A 51 12.84 -4.59 -11.53
N HIS A 52 11.90 -3.66 -11.51
CA HIS A 52 12.23 -2.23 -11.52
C HIS A 52 11.09 -1.45 -10.87
N SER A 53 11.41 -0.23 -10.47
CA SER A 53 10.48 0.62 -9.75
C SER A 53 10.46 2.01 -10.38
N ASP A 54 9.34 2.70 -10.19
CA ASP A 54 9.18 4.06 -10.63
C ASP A 54 8.65 4.87 -9.46
N ASP A 55 9.34 5.95 -9.12
CA ASP A 55 9.03 6.76 -7.94
C ASP A 55 8.27 8.02 -8.30
N ASP A 56 7.30 8.36 -7.48
CA ASP A 56 6.72 9.69 -7.51
C ASP A 56 6.91 10.27 -6.12
N LEU A 57 8.05 10.88 -5.91
CA LEU A 57 8.45 11.37 -4.59
C LEU A 57 7.57 12.52 -4.12
N SER A 58 7.01 13.30 -5.04
CA SER A 58 6.13 14.40 -4.66
C SER A 58 4.85 13.88 -3.99
N LYS A 59 4.45 12.66 -4.31
CA LYS A 59 3.27 12.04 -3.72
C LYS A 59 3.63 10.93 -2.74
N SER A 60 4.91 10.70 -2.53
CA SER A 60 5.42 9.64 -1.65
C SER A 60 4.92 8.27 -2.08
N LEU A 61 5.04 8.00 -3.38
CA LEU A 61 4.59 6.75 -3.97
C LEU A 61 5.73 6.06 -4.69
N VAL A 62 5.73 4.73 -4.64
CA VAL A 62 6.65 3.92 -5.43
C VAL A 62 5.82 2.84 -6.12
N PHE A 63 6.03 2.69 -7.42
CA PHE A 63 5.35 1.68 -8.21
C PHE A 63 6.36 0.63 -8.66
N ASP A 64 6.08 -0.63 -8.33
CA ASP A 64 6.96 -1.75 -8.68
C ASP A 64 6.40 -2.48 -9.89
N TYR A 65 7.28 -2.79 -10.85
CA TYR A 65 6.90 -3.47 -12.09
C TYR A 65 7.72 -4.73 -12.28
N ASP A 66 7.16 -5.70 -12.98
CA ASP A 66 7.88 -6.92 -13.31
C ASP A 66 8.58 -6.76 -14.67
N LYS A 67 9.21 -7.84 -15.14
CA LYS A 67 9.96 -7.81 -16.39
C LYS A 67 9.10 -7.50 -17.61
N ASP A 68 7.81 -7.72 -17.49
CA ASP A 68 6.86 -7.45 -18.58
C ASP A 68 6.18 -6.11 -18.41
N ASN A 69 6.69 -5.27 -17.51
CA ASN A 69 6.16 -3.94 -17.24
C ASN A 69 4.75 -3.96 -16.68
N ARG A 70 4.40 -5.03 -15.98
CA ARG A 70 3.12 -5.09 -15.29
C ARG A 70 3.31 -4.57 -13.88
N LEU A 71 2.34 -3.81 -13.39
CA LEU A 71 2.38 -3.27 -12.03
C LEU A 71 2.16 -4.39 -11.02
N VAL A 72 3.18 -4.69 -10.23
CA VAL A 72 3.10 -5.77 -9.25
C VAL A 72 2.85 -5.26 -7.84
N GLY A 73 3.21 -4.03 -7.55
CA GLY A 73 3.00 -3.49 -6.20
C GLY A 73 3.07 -1.99 -6.16
N ILE A 74 2.48 -1.44 -5.10
CA ILE A 74 2.48 0.00 -4.86
C ILE A 74 2.89 0.21 -3.41
N GLU A 75 3.86 1.07 -3.19
CA GLU A 75 4.23 1.49 -1.85
C GLU A 75 3.74 2.90 -1.62
N VAL A 76 2.96 3.09 -0.54
CA VAL A 76 2.46 4.40 -0.16
C VAL A 76 3.20 4.80 1.11
N MET A 77 4.19 5.67 0.95
CA MET A 77 5.00 6.13 2.07
C MET A 77 4.28 7.27 2.78
N ASN A 78 4.60 7.41 4.07
CA ASN A 78 4.03 8.49 4.86
C ASN A 78 2.50 8.42 4.82
N LEU A 79 1.97 7.24 5.05
CA LEU A 79 0.54 6.97 4.86
C LEU A 79 -0.33 7.89 5.71
N TYR A 80 -0.01 8.03 6.97
CA TYR A 80 -0.76 8.88 7.90
C TYR A 80 -0.05 10.19 8.20
N GLY A 81 1.18 10.35 7.72
CA GLY A 81 1.93 11.57 7.93
C GLY A 81 2.42 11.76 9.35
N VAL A 82 2.73 10.67 10.05
CA VAL A 82 3.13 10.76 11.45
C VAL A 82 4.61 11.06 11.63
N PHE A 83 5.40 10.93 10.57
CA PHE A 83 6.83 11.23 10.62
C PHE A 83 7.09 12.54 9.91
N ILE A 84 6.95 13.61 10.61
CA ILE A 84 7.08 14.93 10.01
C ILE A 84 8.37 15.61 10.41
#